data_9ff0cdcfb87f360cd7d58d9710f2e1ee
#
_entry.id   9ff0cdcfb87f360cd7d58d9710f2e1ee
#
_cell.length_a   1.000
_cell.length_b   1.000
_cell.length_c   1.000
_cell.angle_alpha   90.00
_cell.angle_beta   90.00
_cell.angle_gamma   90.00
#
_symmetry.space_group_name_H-M   'P 1'
#
loop_
_entity.id
_entity.type
_entity.pdbx_description
1 polymer ?
#
loop_
_entity_poly.entity_id
_entity_poly.type
_entity_poly.pdbx_seq_one_letter_code
_entity_poly.pdbx_strand_id
1 'polypeptide(L)'
;MNIIDELSWRGLINQSTDLEALRDECEKPITLYCGFDPTGDSLHAGHLVPMIMLRRFQQFGHRPITVAGGATGTIGDPRDVGERSMLSMETIEQNLQAIQKQLRRFVDFEGDNPAIMVNNADWTMNMSVIEFLRDVGKNFSLNTMLDRDTVKRRLESDGISYTEFSYMLLQSNDYVHLHREYDCVLQIGGGDQWGNIISGVDLNRRMDNAKVHALTVPLVTDASGQKFGKSTGGGKLWLDPEKTSAYSWYQYFLNAGDTVVIDYLRWFTFLTQEEIAEYEKAVAEEPFKRAAQRRLAQEMTNLVHGEDATKAVELAAQALFGKAELSDLDEKTLAGALSETTVAEIGEGEPRTAVDLLVASGLADSKGAARRTIKEGGAYINNQRVESEDWEPSSEDLLHGAWLVLRRGKKNFAGARLA
;
A
#
# COMPACT_ATOMS: atom_id res chain seq x y z
N MET A 1 0.18 -28.08 -6.78
CA MET A 1 -0.81 -27.40 -5.89
C MET A 1 -1.60 -26.44 -6.75
N ASN A 2 -2.92 -26.43 -6.64
CA ASN A 2 -3.77 -25.49 -7.38
C ASN A 2 -3.74 -24.11 -6.69
N ILE A 3 -3.82 -23.02 -7.46
CA ILE A 3 -3.83 -21.67 -6.91
C ILE A 3 -4.99 -21.46 -5.91
N ILE A 4 -6.15 -22.04 -6.15
CA ILE A 4 -7.31 -21.91 -5.25
C ILE A 4 -7.04 -22.57 -3.90
N ASP A 5 -6.32 -23.69 -3.87
CA ASP A 5 -5.91 -24.35 -2.62
C ASP A 5 -4.94 -23.43 -1.83
N GLU A 6 -3.98 -22.79 -2.53
CA GLU A 6 -3.06 -21.82 -1.96
C GLU A 6 -3.79 -20.61 -1.35
N LEU A 7 -4.73 -20.02 -2.08
CA LEU A 7 -5.52 -18.89 -1.62
C LEU A 7 -6.41 -19.24 -0.43
N SER A 8 -7.00 -20.44 -0.44
CA SER A 8 -7.83 -20.95 0.66
C SER A 8 -7.03 -21.10 1.94
N TRP A 9 -5.86 -21.73 1.85
CA TRP A 9 -4.96 -21.86 2.98
C TRP A 9 -4.53 -20.52 3.56
N ARG A 10 -4.26 -19.52 2.71
CA ARG A 10 -3.87 -18.17 3.13
C ARG A 10 -5.02 -17.34 3.70
N GLY A 11 -6.28 -17.79 3.57
CA GLY A 11 -7.45 -17.01 3.96
C GLY A 11 -7.70 -15.81 3.04
N LEU A 12 -7.30 -15.92 1.76
CA LEU A 12 -7.41 -14.84 0.75
C LEU A 12 -8.69 -14.91 -0.06
N ILE A 13 -9.60 -15.85 0.20
CA ILE A 13 -10.90 -15.95 -0.46
C ILE A 13 -11.98 -15.40 0.46
N ASN A 14 -12.58 -14.27 0.05
CA ASN A 14 -13.72 -13.67 0.75
C ASN A 14 -15.05 -14.10 0.11
N GLN A 15 -15.23 -13.85 -1.19
CA GLN A 15 -16.39 -14.23 -1.96
C GLN A 15 -15.95 -14.75 -3.33
N SER A 16 -16.69 -15.72 -3.85
CA SER A 16 -16.51 -16.26 -5.21
C SER A 16 -17.86 -16.61 -5.81
N THR A 17 -17.99 -16.58 -7.13
CA THR A 17 -19.20 -17.02 -7.84
C THR A 17 -19.42 -18.52 -7.70
N ASP A 18 -18.47 -19.32 -8.13
CA ASP A 18 -18.48 -20.80 -8.10
C ASP A 18 -17.03 -21.23 -7.88
N LEU A 19 -16.68 -21.48 -6.63
CA LEU A 19 -15.29 -21.74 -6.25
C LEU A 19 -14.79 -23.09 -6.79
N GLU A 20 -15.67 -24.10 -6.84
CA GLU A 20 -15.30 -25.42 -7.34
C GLU A 20 -15.05 -25.38 -8.85
N ALA A 21 -15.95 -24.74 -9.61
CA ALA A 21 -15.76 -24.56 -11.05
C ALA A 21 -14.52 -23.72 -11.37
N LEU A 22 -14.26 -22.66 -10.60
CA LEU A 22 -13.04 -21.86 -10.75
C LEU A 22 -11.78 -22.68 -10.45
N ARG A 23 -11.83 -23.53 -9.41
CA ARG A 23 -10.73 -24.42 -9.07
C ARG A 23 -10.41 -25.39 -10.21
N ASP A 24 -11.45 -26.02 -10.79
CA ASP A 24 -11.28 -26.94 -11.92
C ASP A 24 -10.72 -26.20 -13.16
N GLU A 25 -11.17 -24.98 -13.41
CA GLU A 25 -10.67 -24.16 -14.52
C GLU A 25 -9.21 -23.76 -14.32
N CYS A 26 -8.78 -23.50 -13.08
CA CYS A 26 -7.39 -23.21 -12.71
C CYS A 26 -6.45 -24.43 -12.76
N GLU A 27 -6.89 -25.62 -13.13
CA GLU A 27 -5.99 -26.75 -13.48
C GLU A 27 -5.21 -26.47 -14.78
N LYS A 28 -5.63 -25.48 -15.55
CA LYS A 28 -4.95 -24.97 -16.76
C LYS A 28 -4.65 -23.49 -16.61
N PRO A 29 -3.72 -22.95 -17.37
CA PRO A 29 -3.49 -21.52 -17.41
C PRO A 29 -4.76 -20.76 -17.79
N ILE A 30 -5.18 -19.80 -16.97
CA ILE A 30 -6.28 -18.88 -17.24
C ILE A 30 -5.76 -17.45 -17.33
N THR A 31 -6.54 -16.58 -17.97
CA THR A 31 -6.34 -15.14 -17.92
C THR A 31 -7.27 -14.51 -16.89
N LEU A 32 -6.73 -13.64 -16.06
CA LEU A 32 -7.46 -12.92 -15.01
C LEU A 32 -7.08 -11.45 -15.00
N TYR A 33 -7.92 -10.59 -14.38
CA TYR A 33 -7.61 -9.18 -14.28
C TYR A 33 -7.98 -8.53 -12.94
N CYS A 34 -7.32 -7.41 -12.66
CA CYS A 34 -7.72 -6.44 -11.64
C CYS A 34 -7.57 -5.02 -12.20
N GLY A 35 -8.55 -4.17 -11.89
CA GLY A 35 -8.55 -2.75 -12.27
C GLY A 35 -8.00 -1.83 -11.19
N PHE A 36 -7.33 -0.76 -11.61
CA PHE A 36 -6.76 0.27 -10.75
C PHE A 36 -7.05 1.66 -11.32
N ASP A 37 -7.92 2.41 -10.65
CA ASP A 37 -8.27 3.77 -11.05
C ASP A 37 -7.17 4.77 -10.65
N PRO A 38 -6.76 5.68 -11.55
CA PRO A 38 -5.72 6.69 -11.30
C PRO A 38 -6.27 7.88 -10.50
N THR A 39 -6.82 7.60 -9.31
CA THR A 39 -7.39 8.61 -8.41
C THR A 39 -6.35 9.40 -7.62
N GLY A 40 -5.08 9.13 -7.83
CA GLY A 40 -3.91 9.79 -7.27
C GLY A 40 -2.65 9.35 -8.02
N ASP A 41 -1.58 10.11 -7.83
CA ASP A 41 -0.28 9.90 -8.45
C ASP A 41 0.53 8.74 -7.81
N SER A 42 -0.05 8.03 -6.87
CA SER A 42 0.51 6.81 -6.28
C SER A 42 -0.59 5.86 -5.81
N LEU A 43 -0.32 4.57 -5.89
CA LEU A 43 -1.02 3.53 -5.15
C LEU A 43 -0.57 3.56 -3.67
N HIS A 44 -1.35 2.95 -2.80
CA HIS A 44 -1.08 2.88 -1.36
C HIS A 44 -1.28 1.45 -0.85
N ALA A 45 -0.89 1.19 0.38
CA ALA A 45 -0.93 -0.14 1.01
C ALA A 45 -2.28 -0.87 0.88
N GLY A 46 -3.39 -0.14 0.78
CA GLY A 46 -4.73 -0.74 0.54
C GLY A 46 -4.88 -1.47 -0.79
N HIS A 47 -3.99 -1.24 -1.76
CA HIS A 47 -3.99 -1.94 -3.06
C HIS A 47 -3.06 -3.16 -3.09
N LEU A 48 -2.31 -3.41 -2.00
CA LEU A 48 -1.30 -4.48 -1.98
C LEU A 48 -1.89 -5.86 -2.24
N VAL A 49 -3.00 -6.21 -1.56
CA VAL A 49 -3.56 -7.57 -1.69
C VAL A 49 -3.94 -7.88 -3.13
N PRO A 50 -4.74 -7.06 -3.84
CA PRO A 50 -5.05 -7.34 -5.26
C PRO A 50 -3.80 -7.40 -6.15
N MET A 51 -2.79 -6.55 -5.92
CA MET A 51 -1.55 -6.59 -6.70
C MET A 51 -0.74 -7.87 -6.44
N ILE A 52 -0.61 -8.27 -5.16
CA ILE A 52 0.05 -9.51 -4.77
C ILE A 52 -0.72 -10.73 -5.29
N MET A 53 -2.05 -10.66 -5.34
CA MET A 53 -2.88 -11.70 -5.95
C MET A 53 -2.55 -11.90 -7.43
N LEU A 54 -2.45 -10.82 -8.21
CA LEU A 54 -2.05 -10.93 -9.62
C LEU A 54 -0.69 -11.62 -9.77
N ARG A 55 0.31 -11.23 -8.96
CA ARG A 55 1.62 -11.86 -8.96
C ARG A 55 1.54 -13.34 -8.55
N ARG A 56 0.72 -13.67 -7.55
CA ARG A 56 0.55 -15.05 -7.08
C ARG A 56 -0.06 -15.93 -8.15
N PHE A 57 -1.12 -15.48 -8.83
CA PHE A 57 -1.67 -16.18 -10.00
C PHE A 57 -0.62 -16.38 -11.09
N GLN A 58 0.20 -15.35 -11.36
CA GLN A 58 1.27 -15.47 -12.35
C GLN A 58 2.31 -16.53 -11.98
N GLN A 59 2.71 -16.62 -10.71
CA GLN A 59 3.64 -17.64 -10.21
C GLN A 59 3.08 -19.07 -10.33
N PHE A 60 1.76 -19.21 -10.37
CA PHE A 60 1.06 -20.48 -10.62
C PHE A 60 0.81 -20.75 -12.12
N GLY A 61 1.39 -19.96 -13.02
CA GLY A 61 1.32 -20.15 -14.47
C GLY A 61 0.12 -19.49 -15.15
N HIS A 62 -0.68 -18.69 -14.43
CA HIS A 62 -1.80 -17.95 -15.00
C HIS A 62 -1.32 -16.59 -15.56
N ARG A 63 -2.12 -16.02 -16.45
CA ARG A 63 -1.79 -14.75 -17.13
C ARG A 63 -2.55 -13.57 -16.55
N PRO A 64 -1.91 -12.69 -15.75
CA PRO A 64 -2.59 -11.53 -15.19
C PRO A 64 -2.68 -10.37 -16.19
N ILE A 65 -3.81 -9.63 -16.12
CA ILE A 65 -4.00 -8.35 -16.78
C ILE A 65 -4.14 -7.27 -15.68
N THR A 66 -3.34 -6.23 -15.77
CA THR A 66 -3.52 -5.00 -14.99
C THR A 66 -4.27 -3.99 -15.83
N VAL A 67 -5.49 -3.62 -15.41
CA VAL A 67 -6.28 -2.60 -16.09
C VAL A 67 -6.08 -1.27 -15.41
N ALA A 68 -5.54 -0.32 -16.14
CA ALA A 68 -5.47 1.06 -15.70
C ALA A 68 -6.77 1.79 -16.09
N GLY A 69 -7.44 2.39 -15.11
CA GLY A 69 -8.75 2.99 -15.27
C GLY A 69 -8.72 4.40 -15.89
N GLY A 70 -8.15 4.57 -17.10
CA GLY A 70 -8.09 5.88 -17.76
C GLY A 70 -9.46 6.47 -18.07
N ALA A 71 -10.46 5.64 -18.38
CA ALA A 71 -11.85 6.09 -18.53
C ALA A 71 -12.60 6.13 -17.20
N THR A 72 -12.58 5.03 -16.44
CA THR A 72 -13.29 4.93 -15.17
C THR A 72 -12.78 5.91 -14.12
N GLY A 73 -11.50 6.26 -14.14
CA GLY A 73 -10.92 7.28 -13.27
C GLY A 73 -11.45 8.70 -13.51
N THR A 74 -12.01 8.99 -14.69
CA THR A 74 -12.67 10.29 -14.97
C THR A 74 -14.02 10.43 -14.26
N ILE A 75 -14.64 9.31 -13.91
CA ILE A 75 -15.96 9.21 -13.27
C ILE A 75 -15.81 8.94 -11.78
N GLY A 76 -15.04 7.91 -11.45
CA GLY A 76 -14.78 7.46 -10.10
C GLY A 76 -15.86 6.56 -9.51
N ASP A 77 -15.42 5.49 -8.87
CA ASP A 77 -16.29 4.54 -8.18
C ASP A 77 -17.02 5.22 -7.00
N PRO A 78 -18.36 5.02 -6.84
CA PRO A 78 -19.12 5.62 -5.76
C PRO A 78 -18.54 5.30 -4.37
N ARG A 79 -18.46 6.33 -3.51
CA ARG A 79 -18.04 6.20 -2.12
C ARG A 79 -19.25 6.12 -1.20
N ASP A 80 -19.04 5.65 0.02
CA ASP A 80 -20.07 5.66 1.06
C ASP A 80 -20.49 7.08 1.47
N VAL A 81 -19.62 8.06 1.31
CA VAL A 81 -19.87 9.47 1.68
C VAL A 81 -19.31 10.40 0.62
N GLY A 82 -20.17 11.29 0.12
CA GLY A 82 -19.83 12.39 -0.80
C GLY A 82 -19.39 11.97 -2.20
N GLU A 83 -19.58 12.82 -3.17
CA GLU A 83 -19.11 12.66 -4.54
C GLU A 83 -17.61 12.95 -4.65
N ARG A 84 -16.90 12.27 -5.56
CA ARG A 84 -15.50 12.58 -5.85
C ARG A 84 -15.39 13.87 -6.64
N SER A 85 -14.40 14.69 -6.32
CA SER A 85 -14.02 15.79 -7.21
C SER A 85 -13.51 15.21 -8.53
N MET A 86 -14.05 15.69 -9.64
CA MET A 86 -13.59 15.28 -10.97
C MET A 86 -12.17 15.80 -11.21
N LEU A 87 -11.28 14.91 -11.61
CA LEU A 87 -9.91 15.25 -11.99
C LEU A 87 -9.87 15.72 -13.44
N SER A 88 -8.94 16.60 -13.79
CA SER A 88 -8.66 16.94 -15.18
C SER A 88 -8.09 15.74 -15.94
N MET A 89 -8.31 15.69 -17.25
CA MET A 89 -7.75 14.63 -18.11
C MET A 89 -6.22 14.59 -18.03
N GLU A 90 -5.58 15.76 -17.93
CA GLU A 90 -4.12 15.86 -17.74
C GLU A 90 -3.66 15.22 -16.43
N THR A 91 -4.36 15.50 -15.32
CA THR A 91 -4.07 14.89 -14.01
C THR A 91 -4.26 13.38 -14.05
N ILE A 92 -5.30 12.89 -14.71
CA ILE A 92 -5.56 11.46 -14.88
C ILE A 92 -4.44 10.79 -15.65
N GLU A 93 -3.97 11.40 -16.74
CA GLU A 93 -2.87 10.86 -17.53
C GLU A 93 -1.55 10.81 -16.73
N GLN A 94 -1.23 11.85 -15.97
CA GLN A 94 -0.06 11.87 -15.09
C GLN A 94 -0.15 10.76 -14.02
N ASN A 95 -1.30 10.65 -13.36
CA ASN A 95 -1.55 9.61 -12.36
C ASN A 95 -1.46 8.21 -12.98
N LEU A 96 -2.01 8.04 -14.19
CA LEU A 96 -1.99 6.78 -14.93
C LEU A 96 -0.56 6.29 -15.15
N GLN A 97 0.34 7.15 -15.65
CA GLN A 97 1.74 6.83 -15.85
C GLN A 97 2.44 6.45 -14.54
N ALA A 98 2.14 7.17 -13.46
CA ALA A 98 2.71 6.89 -12.14
C ALA A 98 2.28 5.51 -11.61
N ILE A 99 0.99 5.16 -11.65
CA ILE A 99 0.51 3.87 -11.16
C ILE A 99 0.95 2.70 -12.05
N GLN A 100 1.03 2.89 -13.38
CA GLN A 100 1.54 1.88 -14.29
C GLN A 100 2.99 1.51 -13.97
N LYS A 101 3.83 2.51 -13.65
CA LYS A 101 5.22 2.28 -13.21
C LYS A 101 5.28 1.46 -11.91
N GLN A 102 4.35 1.71 -10.99
CA GLN A 102 4.28 0.95 -9.72
C GLN A 102 3.80 -0.49 -9.98
N LEU A 103 2.75 -0.69 -10.78
CA LEU A 103 2.22 -2.02 -11.12
C LEU A 103 3.28 -2.94 -11.75
N ARG A 104 4.20 -2.37 -12.56
CA ARG A 104 5.32 -3.12 -13.18
C ARG A 104 6.28 -3.75 -12.17
N ARG A 105 6.21 -3.39 -10.89
CA ARG A 105 7.03 -4.02 -9.84
C ARG A 105 6.40 -5.28 -9.25
N PHE A 106 5.08 -5.45 -9.44
CA PHE A 106 4.33 -6.54 -8.84
C PHE A 106 4.14 -7.74 -9.75
N VAL A 107 4.06 -7.53 -11.05
CA VAL A 107 3.89 -8.60 -12.04
C VAL A 107 4.98 -8.51 -13.09
N ASP A 108 5.35 -9.65 -13.64
CA ASP A 108 6.36 -9.77 -14.68
C ASP A 108 5.71 -9.61 -16.04
N PHE A 109 6.29 -8.74 -16.90
CA PHE A 109 5.84 -8.47 -18.27
C PHE A 109 6.67 -9.18 -19.32
N GLU A 110 7.59 -10.03 -18.90
CA GLU A 110 8.45 -10.85 -19.72
C GLU A 110 8.30 -12.33 -19.34
N GLY A 111 9.02 -13.23 -20.01
CA GLY A 111 9.00 -14.66 -19.70
C GLY A 111 7.88 -15.44 -20.39
N ASP A 112 7.55 -16.62 -19.85
CA ASP A 112 6.67 -17.60 -20.49
C ASP A 112 5.17 -17.25 -20.38
N ASN A 113 4.78 -16.55 -19.32
CA ASN A 113 3.38 -16.10 -19.06
C ASN A 113 3.35 -14.60 -18.71
N PRO A 114 3.75 -13.73 -19.64
CA PRO A 114 3.87 -12.30 -19.37
C PRO A 114 2.54 -11.68 -19.02
N ALA A 115 2.53 -10.80 -18.03
CA ALA A 115 1.38 -9.98 -17.71
C ALA A 115 1.04 -9.03 -18.87
N ILE A 116 -0.21 -8.59 -18.92
CA ILE A 116 -0.66 -7.57 -19.88
C ILE A 116 -1.03 -6.32 -19.08
N MET A 117 -0.66 -5.15 -19.59
CA MET A 117 -1.12 -3.87 -19.08
C MET A 117 -1.94 -3.18 -20.15
N VAL A 118 -3.16 -2.81 -19.79
CA VAL A 118 -4.09 -2.14 -20.69
C VAL A 118 -4.70 -0.91 -20.02
N ASN A 119 -5.22 0.01 -20.83
CA ASN A 119 -5.94 1.18 -20.39
C ASN A 119 -7.39 1.10 -20.88
N ASN A 120 -8.38 1.12 -19.98
CA ASN A 120 -9.77 1.03 -20.40
C ASN A 120 -10.27 2.26 -21.20
N ALA A 121 -9.51 3.33 -21.26
CA ALA A 121 -9.78 4.45 -22.17
C ALA A 121 -9.71 4.02 -23.66
N ASP A 122 -8.88 3.04 -23.99
CA ASP A 122 -8.66 2.61 -25.39
C ASP A 122 -9.93 2.08 -26.05
N TRP A 123 -10.80 1.43 -25.31
CA TRP A 123 -12.08 0.92 -25.82
C TRP A 123 -13.29 1.77 -25.38
N THR A 124 -13.24 2.38 -24.20
CA THR A 124 -14.39 3.11 -23.65
C THR A 124 -14.56 4.48 -24.30
N MET A 125 -13.47 5.24 -24.52
CA MET A 125 -13.54 6.60 -25.07
C MET A 125 -14.01 6.63 -26.54
N ASN A 126 -13.86 5.54 -27.25
CA ASN A 126 -14.25 5.43 -28.64
C ASN A 126 -15.71 4.95 -28.83
N MET A 127 -16.37 4.52 -27.75
CA MET A 127 -17.76 4.06 -27.79
C MET A 127 -18.71 5.26 -27.81
N SER A 128 -19.65 5.30 -28.77
CA SER A 128 -20.66 6.34 -28.79
C SER A 128 -21.67 6.15 -27.64
N VAL A 129 -22.25 7.24 -27.16
CA VAL A 129 -23.31 7.22 -26.12
C VAL A 129 -24.46 6.29 -26.51
N ILE A 130 -24.85 6.29 -27.78
CA ILE A 130 -25.95 5.44 -28.26
C ILE A 130 -25.58 3.96 -28.23
N GLU A 131 -24.36 3.60 -28.64
CA GLU A 131 -23.88 2.21 -28.54
C GLU A 131 -23.82 1.78 -27.08
N PHE A 132 -23.27 2.58 -26.19
CA PHE A 132 -23.20 2.31 -24.77
C PHE A 132 -24.58 2.03 -24.16
N LEU A 133 -25.54 2.92 -24.39
CA LEU A 133 -26.90 2.77 -23.85
C LEU A 133 -27.64 1.58 -24.46
N ARG A 134 -27.52 1.36 -25.79
CA ARG A 134 -28.21 0.31 -26.52
C ARG A 134 -27.63 -1.07 -26.23
N ASP A 135 -26.30 -1.20 -26.19
CA ASP A 135 -25.65 -2.52 -26.20
C ASP A 135 -25.21 -2.94 -24.78
N VAL A 136 -24.76 -1.98 -23.94
CA VAL A 136 -24.40 -2.23 -22.55
C VAL A 136 -25.57 -1.93 -21.62
N GLY A 137 -26.10 -0.70 -21.67
CA GLY A 137 -27.10 -0.20 -20.71
C GLY A 137 -28.38 -1.04 -20.64
N LYS A 138 -28.88 -1.55 -21.78
CA LYS A 138 -30.10 -2.38 -21.83
C LYS A 138 -30.00 -3.66 -20.99
N ASN A 139 -28.81 -4.13 -20.69
CA ASN A 139 -28.59 -5.35 -19.92
C ASN A 139 -28.63 -5.13 -18.41
N PHE A 140 -28.74 -3.89 -17.94
CA PHE A 140 -28.80 -3.53 -16.53
C PHE A 140 -30.22 -3.23 -16.09
N SER A 141 -30.64 -3.85 -14.99
CA SER A 141 -31.91 -3.52 -14.33
C SER A 141 -31.71 -2.38 -13.34
N LEU A 142 -32.44 -1.27 -13.50
CA LEU A 142 -32.42 -0.16 -12.54
C LEU A 142 -32.74 -0.63 -11.11
N ASN A 143 -33.73 -1.52 -10.96
CA ASN A 143 -34.10 -2.04 -9.63
C ASN A 143 -32.91 -2.74 -8.95
N THR A 144 -32.17 -3.59 -9.69
CA THR A 144 -30.98 -4.27 -9.18
C THR A 144 -29.85 -3.30 -8.86
N MET A 145 -29.68 -2.25 -9.66
CA MET A 145 -28.65 -1.22 -9.42
C MET A 145 -29.00 -0.37 -8.18
N LEU A 146 -30.26 0.03 -8.03
CA LEU A 146 -30.75 0.80 -6.88
C LEU A 146 -30.73 -0.03 -5.57
N ASP A 147 -30.80 -1.34 -5.67
CA ASP A 147 -30.83 -2.24 -4.52
C ASP A 147 -29.45 -2.49 -3.88
N ARG A 148 -28.38 -1.94 -4.46
CA ARG A 148 -27.02 -2.08 -3.92
C ARG A 148 -26.82 -1.26 -2.67
N ASP A 149 -26.11 -1.80 -1.68
CA ASP A 149 -25.92 -1.20 -0.37
C ASP A 149 -25.31 0.20 -0.44
N THR A 150 -24.26 0.40 -1.27
CA THR A 150 -23.63 1.72 -1.44
C THR A 150 -24.59 2.72 -2.06
N VAL A 151 -25.37 2.31 -3.08
CA VAL A 151 -26.35 3.18 -3.74
C VAL A 151 -27.48 3.54 -2.79
N LYS A 152 -28.02 2.56 -2.04
CA LYS A 152 -29.07 2.80 -1.02
C LYS A 152 -28.61 3.82 0.02
N ARG A 153 -27.43 3.61 0.60
CA ARG A 153 -26.87 4.55 1.61
C ARG A 153 -26.75 5.97 1.05
N ARG A 154 -26.27 6.09 -0.19
CA ARG A 154 -26.12 7.39 -0.85
C ARG A 154 -27.48 8.05 -1.16
N LEU A 155 -28.47 7.29 -1.59
CA LEU A 155 -29.84 7.81 -1.82
C LEU A 155 -30.52 8.29 -0.53
N GLU A 156 -30.20 7.66 0.61
CA GLU A 156 -30.71 8.03 1.93
C GLU A 156 -29.97 9.22 2.58
N SER A 157 -28.78 9.59 2.04
CA SER A 157 -27.93 10.66 2.58
C SER A 157 -27.74 11.81 1.60
N ASP A 158 -26.57 11.83 0.95
CA ASP A 158 -26.12 12.95 0.09
C ASP A 158 -26.64 12.87 -1.35
N GLY A 159 -27.33 11.79 -1.71
CA GLY A 159 -27.69 11.47 -3.09
C GLY A 159 -26.50 10.89 -3.88
N ILE A 160 -26.77 10.47 -5.11
CA ILE A 160 -25.78 9.96 -6.05
C ILE A 160 -26.02 10.57 -7.43
N SER A 161 -24.97 11.04 -8.07
CA SER A 161 -25.10 11.55 -9.44
C SER A 161 -25.30 10.40 -10.43
N TYR A 162 -25.90 10.69 -11.58
CA TYR A 162 -26.00 9.70 -12.65
C TYR A 162 -24.61 9.22 -13.11
N THR A 163 -23.63 10.08 -13.07
CA THR A 163 -22.24 9.80 -13.40
C THR A 163 -21.67 8.70 -12.49
N GLU A 164 -21.68 8.90 -11.17
CA GLU A 164 -21.24 7.87 -10.21
C GLU A 164 -22.08 6.58 -10.31
N PHE A 165 -23.40 6.72 -10.47
CA PHE A 165 -24.32 5.58 -10.60
C PHE A 165 -24.01 4.72 -11.82
N SER A 166 -23.53 5.32 -12.92
CA SER A 166 -23.18 4.60 -14.15
C SER A 166 -21.82 3.93 -14.13
N TYR A 167 -20.96 4.17 -13.12
CA TYR A 167 -19.62 3.62 -13.01
C TYR A 167 -19.60 2.08 -13.18
N MET A 168 -20.50 1.37 -12.52
CA MET A 168 -20.55 -0.08 -12.59
C MET A 168 -20.76 -0.64 -14.01
N LEU A 169 -21.43 0.12 -14.89
CA LEU A 169 -21.66 -0.28 -16.28
C LEU A 169 -20.34 -0.25 -17.06
N LEU A 170 -19.50 0.74 -16.80
CA LEU A 170 -18.19 0.88 -17.44
C LEU A 170 -17.26 -0.25 -17.01
N GLN A 171 -17.13 -0.50 -15.72
CA GLN A 171 -16.31 -1.61 -15.19
C GLN A 171 -16.81 -2.97 -15.67
N SER A 172 -18.14 -3.16 -15.78
CA SER A 172 -18.71 -4.38 -16.32
C SER A 172 -18.41 -4.57 -17.80
N ASN A 173 -18.42 -3.47 -18.57
CA ASN A 173 -18.04 -3.49 -19.99
C ASN A 173 -16.54 -3.79 -20.19
N ASP A 174 -15.68 -3.34 -19.27
CA ASP A 174 -14.26 -3.72 -19.27
C ASP A 174 -14.12 -5.25 -19.23
N TYR A 175 -14.89 -5.93 -18.37
CA TYR A 175 -14.82 -7.38 -18.27
C TYR A 175 -15.24 -8.07 -19.57
N VAL A 176 -16.31 -7.61 -20.23
CA VAL A 176 -16.75 -8.13 -21.53
C VAL A 176 -15.66 -7.93 -22.59
N HIS A 177 -15.07 -6.73 -22.64
CA HIS A 177 -13.98 -6.44 -23.57
C HIS A 177 -12.77 -7.36 -23.33
N LEU A 178 -12.34 -7.50 -22.09
CA LEU A 178 -11.21 -8.36 -21.73
C LEU A 178 -11.48 -9.85 -21.99
N HIS A 179 -12.71 -10.30 -21.80
CA HIS A 179 -13.11 -11.66 -22.15
C HIS A 179 -12.98 -11.90 -23.66
N ARG A 180 -13.50 -10.98 -24.49
CA ARG A 180 -13.48 -11.09 -25.95
C ARG A 180 -12.08 -11.03 -26.55
N GLU A 181 -11.23 -10.12 -26.05
CA GLU A 181 -9.91 -9.84 -26.62
C GLU A 181 -8.78 -10.72 -26.06
N TYR A 182 -8.93 -11.17 -24.81
CA TYR A 182 -7.84 -11.85 -24.08
C TYR A 182 -8.27 -13.17 -23.45
N ASP A 183 -9.45 -13.68 -23.75
CA ASP A 183 -10.03 -14.88 -23.10
C ASP A 183 -9.99 -14.77 -21.56
N CYS A 184 -10.19 -13.56 -21.02
CA CYS A 184 -10.18 -13.34 -19.59
C CYS A 184 -11.42 -13.94 -18.93
N VAL A 185 -11.22 -14.87 -17.98
CA VAL A 185 -12.30 -15.62 -17.34
C VAL A 185 -12.46 -15.33 -15.85
N LEU A 186 -11.58 -14.53 -15.25
CA LEU A 186 -11.64 -14.20 -13.83
C LEU A 186 -11.36 -12.72 -13.58
N GLN A 187 -12.26 -12.07 -12.86
CA GLN A 187 -12.01 -10.76 -12.25
C GLN A 187 -11.74 -10.91 -10.76
N ILE A 188 -10.67 -10.30 -10.27
CA ILE A 188 -10.35 -10.23 -8.85
C ILE A 188 -10.45 -8.79 -8.33
N GLY A 189 -10.69 -8.62 -7.03
CA GLY A 189 -10.74 -7.31 -6.37
C GLY A 189 -10.89 -7.41 -4.85
N GLY A 190 -10.97 -6.26 -4.18
CA GLY A 190 -11.32 -6.21 -2.75
C GLY A 190 -12.79 -6.58 -2.51
N GLY A 191 -13.14 -6.95 -1.29
CA GLY A 191 -14.52 -7.30 -0.93
C GLY A 191 -15.53 -6.17 -1.17
N ASP A 192 -15.09 -4.92 -1.10
CA ASP A 192 -15.87 -3.73 -1.44
C ASP A 192 -16.25 -3.65 -2.93
N GLN A 193 -15.50 -4.34 -3.80
CA GLN A 193 -15.72 -4.39 -5.25
C GLN A 193 -16.70 -5.50 -5.69
N TRP A 194 -17.16 -6.37 -4.77
CA TRP A 194 -18.01 -7.50 -5.12
C TRP A 194 -19.19 -7.13 -6.01
N GLY A 195 -19.87 -6.05 -5.66
CA GLY A 195 -21.02 -5.57 -6.41
C GLY A 195 -20.69 -5.20 -7.86
N ASN A 196 -19.58 -4.52 -8.11
CA ASN A 196 -19.17 -4.17 -9.47
C ASN A 196 -18.73 -5.42 -10.25
N ILE A 197 -17.95 -6.30 -9.60
CA ILE A 197 -17.41 -7.51 -10.24
C ILE A 197 -18.53 -8.46 -10.67
N ILE A 198 -19.52 -8.70 -9.80
CA ILE A 198 -20.64 -9.60 -10.13
C ILE A 198 -21.53 -9.05 -11.25
N SER A 199 -21.58 -7.72 -11.41
CA SER A 199 -22.27 -7.12 -12.56
C SER A 199 -21.56 -7.40 -13.87
N GLY A 200 -20.23 -7.43 -13.86
CA GLY A 200 -19.44 -7.82 -15.02
C GLY A 200 -19.66 -9.29 -15.39
N VAL A 201 -19.78 -10.18 -14.40
CA VAL A 201 -20.14 -11.60 -14.63
C VAL A 201 -21.51 -11.71 -15.28
N ASP A 202 -22.53 -11.00 -14.75
CA ASP A 202 -23.88 -11.03 -15.32
C ASP A 202 -23.93 -10.43 -16.73
N LEU A 203 -23.17 -9.36 -16.99
CA LEU A 203 -23.08 -8.76 -18.32
C LEU A 203 -22.48 -9.72 -19.36
N ASN A 204 -21.37 -10.40 -19.04
CA ASN A 204 -20.77 -11.43 -19.91
C ASN A 204 -21.77 -12.53 -20.24
N ARG A 205 -22.51 -13.01 -19.25
CA ARG A 205 -23.57 -14.01 -19.47
C ARG A 205 -24.68 -13.50 -20.38
N ARG A 206 -25.12 -12.24 -20.22
CA ARG A 206 -26.22 -11.65 -21.01
C ARG A 206 -25.81 -11.29 -22.43
N MET A 207 -24.61 -10.82 -22.64
CA MET A 207 -24.14 -10.39 -23.96
C MET A 207 -23.64 -11.55 -24.80
N ASP A 208 -22.82 -12.43 -24.21
CA ASP A 208 -22.06 -13.44 -24.94
C ASP A 208 -22.40 -14.87 -24.51
N ASN A 209 -23.34 -15.06 -23.57
CA ASN A 209 -23.62 -16.34 -22.93
C ASN A 209 -22.36 -17.01 -22.35
N ALA A 210 -21.36 -16.17 -21.97
CA ALA A 210 -20.08 -16.60 -21.43
C ALA A 210 -20.19 -16.93 -19.95
N LYS A 211 -19.48 -17.98 -19.51
CA LYS A 211 -19.28 -18.32 -18.11
C LYS A 211 -17.93 -17.75 -17.68
N VAL A 212 -17.97 -16.74 -16.84
CA VAL A 212 -16.77 -16.13 -16.23
C VAL A 212 -16.92 -16.07 -14.71
N HIS A 213 -15.83 -15.82 -14.00
CA HIS A 213 -15.76 -15.93 -12.56
C HIS A 213 -15.43 -14.60 -11.88
N ALA A 214 -15.82 -14.50 -10.61
CA ALA A 214 -15.48 -13.42 -9.70
C ALA A 214 -14.84 -14.01 -8.44
N LEU A 215 -13.80 -13.35 -7.94
CA LEU A 215 -13.17 -13.67 -6.65
C LEU A 215 -12.79 -12.38 -5.94
N THR A 216 -13.18 -12.22 -4.68
CA THR A 216 -12.76 -11.11 -3.87
C THR A 216 -11.89 -11.55 -2.70
N VAL A 217 -10.97 -10.66 -2.32
CA VAL A 217 -10.12 -10.83 -1.14
C VAL A 217 -10.71 -10.10 0.06
N PRO A 218 -10.39 -10.53 1.30
CA PRO A 218 -10.82 -9.84 2.51
C PRO A 218 -10.35 -8.40 2.55
N LEU A 219 -11.14 -7.53 3.16
CA LEU A 219 -10.69 -6.18 3.52
C LEU A 219 -9.70 -6.31 4.68
N VAL A 220 -8.51 -5.79 4.46
CA VAL A 220 -7.46 -5.80 5.49
C VAL A 220 -7.74 -4.72 6.53
N THR A 221 -7.69 -5.09 7.79
CA THR A 221 -7.78 -4.18 8.93
C THR A 221 -6.55 -4.34 9.83
N ASP A 222 -6.23 -3.29 10.58
CA ASP A 222 -5.22 -3.36 11.63
C ASP A 222 -5.76 -4.06 12.90
N ALA A 223 -4.92 -4.21 13.91
CA ALA A 223 -5.28 -4.84 15.18
C ALA A 223 -6.42 -4.11 15.96
N SER A 224 -6.71 -2.86 15.61
CA SER A 224 -7.81 -2.08 16.17
C SER A 224 -9.12 -2.18 15.37
N GLY A 225 -9.09 -2.92 14.25
CA GLY A 225 -10.21 -3.03 13.31
C GLY A 225 -10.34 -1.85 12.34
N GLN A 226 -9.38 -0.92 12.33
CA GLN A 226 -9.36 0.18 11.36
C GLN A 226 -8.84 -0.28 10.01
N LYS A 227 -9.27 0.42 8.95
CA LYS A 227 -8.83 0.12 7.59
C LYS A 227 -7.31 0.22 7.46
N PHE A 228 -6.69 -0.85 6.97
CA PHE A 228 -5.24 -0.98 6.76
C PHE A 228 -4.66 0.12 5.87
N GLY A 229 -3.40 0.49 6.13
CA GLY A 229 -2.66 1.44 5.30
C GLY A 229 -2.86 2.90 5.68
N LYS A 230 -3.33 3.18 6.91
CA LYS A 230 -3.25 4.52 7.51
C LYS A 230 -1.98 4.62 8.36
N SER A 231 -1.16 5.64 8.11
CA SER A 231 0.01 5.93 8.95
C SER A 231 -0.40 6.41 10.35
N THR A 232 0.53 6.38 11.30
CA THR A 232 0.33 6.85 12.69
C THR A 232 -0.18 8.29 12.79
N GLY A 233 0.07 9.13 11.77
CA GLY A 233 -0.44 10.49 11.64
C GLY A 233 -1.78 10.62 10.88
N GLY A 234 -2.46 9.50 10.56
CA GLY A 234 -3.74 9.49 9.84
C GLY A 234 -3.62 9.63 8.31
N GLY A 235 -2.42 9.73 7.76
CA GLY A 235 -2.14 9.74 6.33
C GLY A 235 -2.21 8.34 5.71
N LYS A 236 -2.19 8.29 4.36
CA LYS A 236 -2.08 7.03 3.62
C LYS A 236 -0.62 6.56 3.59
N LEU A 237 -0.42 5.25 3.67
CA LEU A 237 0.87 4.61 3.45
C LEU A 237 1.05 4.39 1.93
N TRP A 238 1.81 5.28 1.29
CA TRP A 238 1.98 5.31 -0.17
C TRP A 238 3.08 4.36 -0.63
N LEU A 239 2.94 3.82 -1.84
CA LEU A 239 4.00 3.01 -2.47
C LEU A 239 5.14 3.87 -3.03
N ASP A 240 4.86 5.15 -3.27
CA ASP A 240 5.86 6.10 -3.72
C ASP A 240 6.86 6.44 -2.60
N PRO A 241 8.17 6.20 -2.78
CA PRO A 241 9.19 6.47 -1.77
C PRO A 241 9.37 7.96 -1.44
N GLU A 242 8.90 8.87 -2.30
CA GLU A 242 8.93 10.31 -2.03
C GLU A 242 7.76 10.75 -1.13
N LYS A 243 6.69 9.95 -1.04
CA LYS A 243 5.52 10.19 -0.18
C LYS A 243 5.56 9.42 1.12
N THR A 244 6.12 8.22 1.10
CA THR A 244 6.35 7.38 2.27
C THR A 244 7.74 6.79 2.15
N SER A 245 8.66 7.22 3.01
CA SER A 245 10.03 6.73 2.99
C SER A 245 10.08 5.21 3.22
N ALA A 246 11.13 4.54 2.72
CA ALA A 246 11.32 3.12 2.97
C ALA A 246 11.43 2.81 4.48
N TYR A 247 11.95 3.77 5.27
CA TYR A 247 12.03 3.65 6.72
C TYR A 247 10.63 3.67 7.36
N SER A 248 9.76 4.63 7.00
CA SER A 248 8.38 4.71 7.47
C SER A 248 7.59 3.46 7.09
N TRP A 249 7.78 2.99 5.85
CA TRP A 249 7.19 1.76 5.36
C TRP A 249 7.61 0.54 6.18
N TYR A 250 8.89 0.37 6.42
CA TYR A 250 9.45 -0.71 7.25
C TYR A 250 8.90 -0.66 8.67
N GLN A 251 8.91 0.53 9.30
CA GLN A 251 8.43 0.72 10.67
C GLN A 251 6.94 0.40 10.81
N TYR A 252 6.13 0.74 9.80
CA TYR A 252 4.71 0.41 9.80
C TYR A 252 4.48 -1.10 9.96
N PHE A 253 5.15 -1.92 9.18
CA PHE A 253 5.02 -3.38 9.26
C PHE A 253 5.74 -3.96 10.48
N LEU A 254 6.87 -3.39 10.86
CA LEU A 254 7.55 -3.78 12.09
C LEU A 254 6.66 -3.59 13.33
N ASN A 255 5.79 -2.58 13.33
CA ASN A 255 4.86 -2.27 14.42
C ASN A 255 3.53 -3.01 14.33
N ALA A 256 3.35 -3.94 13.41
CA ALA A 256 2.15 -4.77 13.35
C ALA A 256 1.91 -5.51 14.68
N GLY A 257 0.64 -5.57 15.11
CA GLY A 257 0.27 -6.26 16.34
C GLY A 257 0.43 -7.78 16.24
N ASP A 258 0.70 -8.43 17.35
CA ASP A 258 0.88 -9.89 17.41
C ASP A 258 -0.37 -10.64 16.93
N THR A 259 -1.55 -10.05 17.09
CA THR A 259 -2.84 -10.65 16.69
C THR A 259 -3.08 -10.68 15.19
N VAL A 260 -2.38 -9.86 14.40
CA VAL A 260 -2.59 -9.71 12.95
C VAL A 260 -1.36 -10.07 12.11
N VAL A 261 -0.17 -10.13 12.72
CA VAL A 261 1.10 -10.30 11.98
C VAL A 261 1.14 -11.59 11.17
N ILE A 262 0.56 -12.67 11.68
CA ILE A 262 0.54 -13.97 10.98
C ILE A 262 -0.37 -13.92 9.76
N ASP A 263 -1.53 -13.28 9.87
CA ASP A 263 -2.41 -13.07 8.72
C ASP A 263 -1.74 -12.16 7.68
N TYR A 264 -1.01 -11.14 8.12
CA TYR A 264 -0.24 -10.29 7.20
C TYR A 264 0.87 -11.07 6.48
N LEU A 265 1.57 -11.98 7.17
CA LEU A 265 2.54 -12.87 6.52
C LEU A 265 1.85 -13.76 5.47
N ARG A 266 0.68 -14.31 5.76
CA ARG A 266 -0.10 -15.12 4.81
C ARG A 266 -0.55 -14.30 3.59
N TRP A 267 -1.02 -13.08 3.80
CA TRP A 267 -1.64 -12.27 2.76
C TRP A 267 -0.62 -11.53 1.88
N PHE A 268 0.39 -10.97 2.49
CA PHE A 268 1.31 -10.05 1.81
C PHE A 268 2.62 -10.68 1.35
N THR A 269 2.99 -11.87 1.85
CA THR A 269 4.28 -12.47 1.53
C THR A 269 4.13 -13.74 0.68
N PHE A 270 5.25 -14.19 0.10
CA PHE A 270 5.33 -15.44 -0.65
C PHE A 270 5.97 -16.56 0.18
N LEU A 271 6.06 -16.41 1.49
CA LEU A 271 6.55 -17.42 2.40
C LEU A 271 5.71 -18.69 2.33
N THR A 272 6.35 -19.84 2.49
CA THR A 272 5.67 -21.14 2.49
C THR A 272 4.85 -21.36 3.76
N GLN A 273 4.03 -22.38 3.76
CA GLN A 273 3.22 -22.75 4.92
C GLN A 273 4.12 -23.13 6.11
N GLU A 274 5.20 -23.83 5.83
CA GLU A 274 6.19 -24.26 6.83
C GLU A 274 6.91 -23.06 7.45
N GLU A 275 7.37 -22.11 6.63
CA GLU A 275 8.01 -20.89 7.13
C GLU A 275 7.06 -20.07 8.02
N ILE A 276 5.80 -19.94 7.62
CA ILE A 276 4.80 -19.18 8.41
C ILE A 276 4.49 -19.90 9.73
N ALA A 277 4.43 -21.25 9.75
CA ALA A 277 4.22 -22.01 10.98
C ALA A 277 5.35 -21.81 12.00
N GLU A 278 6.60 -21.61 11.54
CA GLU A 278 7.71 -21.25 12.44
C GLU A 278 7.48 -19.88 13.09
N TYR A 279 6.97 -18.91 12.34
CA TYR A 279 6.65 -17.58 12.89
C TYR A 279 5.42 -17.61 13.80
N GLU A 280 4.42 -18.44 13.54
CA GLU A 280 3.28 -18.65 14.45
C GLU A 280 3.78 -19.14 15.82
N LYS A 281 4.67 -20.12 15.82
CA LYS A 281 5.31 -20.63 17.03
C LYS A 281 6.12 -19.54 17.72
N ALA A 282 6.92 -18.78 16.98
CA ALA A 282 7.73 -17.71 17.55
C ALA A 282 6.89 -16.60 18.19
N VAL A 283 5.73 -16.25 17.61
CA VAL A 283 4.79 -15.27 18.18
C VAL A 283 4.16 -15.82 19.47
N ALA A 284 3.84 -17.12 19.53
CA ALA A 284 3.24 -17.73 20.70
C ALA A 284 4.23 -17.89 21.88
N GLU A 285 5.47 -18.29 21.60
CA GLU A 285 6.47 -18.61 22.63
C GLU A 285 7.34 -17.40 23.03
N GLU A 286 7.69 -16.54 22.07
CA GLU A 286 8.67 -15.46 22.27
C GLU A 286 8.23 -14.13 21.59
N PRO A 287 7.01 -13.60 21.84
CA PRO A 287 6.48 -12.42 21.15
C PRO A 287 7.39 -11.18 21.29
N PHE A 288 8.11 -11.06 22.40
CA PHE A 288 9.04 -9.95 22.66
C PHE A 288 10.20 -9.86 21.66
N LYS A 289 10.54 -10.96 20.97
CA LYS A 289 11.57 -10.98 19.92
C LYS A 289 11.08 -10.35 18.63
N ARG A 290 9.78 -10.25 18.42
CA ARG A 290 9.14 -9.67 17.22
C ARG A 290 9.72 -10.24 15.92
N ALA A 291 9.98 -11.56 15.87
CA ALA A 291 10.59 -12.21 14.71
C ALA A 291 9.69 -12.15 13.48
N ALA A 292 8.39 -12.41 13.65
CA ALA A 292 7.39 -12.34 12.59
C ALA A 292 7.25 -10.92 12.02
N GLN A 293 7.21 -9.89 12.88
CA GLN A 293 7.12 -8.50 12.44
C GLN A 293 8.36 -8.05 11.67
N ARG A 294 9.56 -8.48 12.09
CA ARG A 294 10.79 -8.19 11.34
C ARG A 294 10.75 -8.83 9.96
N ARG A 295 10.39 -10.10 9.88
CA ARG A 295 10.27 -10.79 8.59
C ARG A 295 9.24 -10.10 7.70
N LEU A 296 8.08 -9.76 8.24
CA LEU A 296 7.05 -9.03 7.50
C LEU A 296 7.57 -7.69 6.96
N ALA A 297 8.24 -6.90 7.81
CA ALA A 297 8.81 -5.61 7.41
C ALA A 297 9.88 -5.77 6.31
N GLN A 298 10.74 -6.79 6.40
CA GLN A 298 11.73 -7.12 5.37
C GLN A 298 11.06 -7.46 4.04
N GLU A 299 10.11 -8.41 4.05
CA GLU A 299 9.41 -8.85 2.84
C GLU A 299 8.67 -7.70 2.16
N MET A 300 7.96 -6.89 2.95
CA MET A 300 7.17 -5.78 2.42
C MET A 300 8.04 -4.63 1.90
N THR A 301 9.17 -4.37 2.55
CA THR A 301 10.11 -3.34 2.07
C THR A 301 10.86 -3.82 0.84
N ASN A 302 11.28 -5.09 0.78
CA ASN A 302 11.85 -5.69 -0.42
C ASN A 302 10.90 -5.61 -1.60
N LEU A 303 9.63 -5.95 -1.40
CA LEU A 303 8.62 -5.97 -2.46
C LEU A 303 8.39 -4.59 -3.07
N VAL A 304 8.33 -3.53 -2.24
CA VAL A 304 7.94 -2.19 -2.69
C VAL A 304 9.14 -1.30 -2.99
N HIS A 305 10.19 -1.34 -2.19
CA HIS A 305 11.34 -0.45 -2.28
C HIS A 305 12.63 -1.14 -2.76
N GLY A 306 12.67 -2.48 -2.73
CA GLY A 306 13.81 -3.29 -3.15
C GLY A 306 14.77 -3.63 -2.01
N GLU A 307 15.66 -4.61 -2.28
CA GLU A 307 16.58 -5.17 -1.27
C GLU A 307 17.57 -4.12 -0.72
N ASP A 308 18.09 -3.23 -1.58
CA ASP A 308 19.07 -2.25 -1.16
C ASP A 308 18.46 -1.23 -0.17
N ALA A 309 17.22 -0.78 -0.43
CA ALA A 309 16.48 0.07 0.48
C ALA A 309 16.20 -0.66 1.82
N THR A 310 15.89 -1.96 1.78
CA THR A 310 15.67 -2.75 2.99
C THR A 310 16.93 -2.85 3.83
N LYS A 311 18.08 -3.16 3.23
CA LYS A 311 19.38 -3.20 3.93
C LYS A 311 19.73 -1.84 4.55
N ALA A 312 19.49 -0.75 3.80
CA ALA A 312 19.74 0.61 4.27
C ALA A 312 18.86 0.95 5.49
N VAL A 313 17.57 0.60 5.45
CA VAL A 313 16.64 0.83 6.58
C VAL A 313 17.02 -0.01 7.80
N GLU A 314 17.43 -1.26 7.64
CA GLU A 314 17.87 -2.11 8.75
C GLU A 314 19.15 -1.58 9.38
N LEU A 315 20.10 -1.11 8.56
CA LEU A 315 21.30 -0.42 9.03
C LEU A 315 20.94 0.84 9.80
N ALA A 316 20.02 1.67 9.29
CA ALA A 316 19.56 2.88 9.96
C ALA A 316 18.91 2.56 11.32
N ALA A 317 18.08 1.54 11.40
CA ALA A 317 17.48 1.11 12.66
C ALA A 317 18.55 0.66 13.69
N GLN A 318 19.64 0.06 13.24
CA GLN A 318 20.78 -0.29 14.11
C GLN A 318 21.60 0.94 14.52
N ALA A 319 21.91 1.82 13.56
CA ALA A 319 22.75 2.99 13.78
C ALA A 319 22.08 4.03 14.71
N LEU A 320 20.79 4.28 14.56
CA LEU A 320 20.03 5.21 15.41
C LEU A 320 20.04 4.82 16.89
N PHE A 321 20.22 3.52 17.19
CA PHE A 321 20.31 3.03 18.56
C PHE A 321 21.74 2.65 18.99
N GLY A 322 22.77 3.07 18.26
CA GLY A 322 24.17 2.94 18.61
C GLY A 322 24.73 1.52 18.45
N LYS A 323 24.18 0.74 17.53
CA LYS A 323 24.65 -0.61 17.19
C LYS A 323 25.40 -0.67 15.85
N ALA A 324 25.44 0.45 15.12
CA ALA A 324 26.18 0.65 13.88
C ALA A 324 26.57 2.13 13.80
N GLU A 325 27.47 2.48 12.87
CA GLU A 325 27.92 3.85 12.68
C GLU A 325 26.88 4.66 11.87
N LEU A 326 26.58 5.86 12.34
CA LEU A 326 25.66 6.78 11.64
C LEU A 326 26.24 7.29 10.32
N SER A 327 27.57 7.36 10.21
CA SER A 327 28.30 7.76 9.00
C SER A 327 28.13 6.77 7.84
N ASP A 328 27.72 5.51 8.12
CA ASP A 328 27.50 4.48 7.11
C ASP A 328 26.14 4.63 6.41
N LEU A 329 25.27 5.51 6.92
CA LEU A 329 23.97 5.80 6.33
C LEU A 329 24.11 6.84 5.21
N ASP A 330 23.40 6.65 4.11
CA ASP A 330 23.22 7.72 3.13
C ASP A 330 22.25 8.80 3.66
N GLU A 331 22.35 10.01 3.11
CA GLU A 331 21.55 11.16 3.58
C GLU A 331 20.03 10.90 3.46
N LYS A 332 19.58 10.29 2.38
CA LYS A 332 18.15 10.01 2.15
C LYS A 332 17.59 9.04 3.19
N THR A 333 18.34 8.01 3.51
CA THR A 333 17.98 7.02 4.55
C THR A 333 17.97 7.66 5.94
N LEU A 334 18.99 8.46 6.27
CA LEU A 334 19.06 9.19 7.54
C LEU A 334 17.88 10.17 7.68
N ALA A 335 17.67 11.02 6.68
CA ALA A 335 16.57 11.98 6.66
C ALA A 335 15.21 11.30 6.76
N GLY A 336 15.01 10.20 6.01
CA GLY A 336 13.79 9.39 6.07
C GLY A 336 13.54 8.77 7.46
N ALA A 337 14.59 8.33 8.14
CA ALA A 337 14.48 7.80 9.49
C ALA A 337 14.18 8.90 10.53
N LEU A 338 14.78 10.07 10.39
CA LEU A 338 14.56 11.21 11.28
C LEU A 338 13.19 11.86 11.05
N SER A 339 12.62 11.81 9.84
CA SER A 339 11.28 12.36 9.55
C SER A 339 10.14 11.68 10.33
N GLU A 340 10.37 10.48 10.87
CA GLU A 340 9.43 9.81 11.78
C GLU A 340 9.41 10.40 13.20
N THR A 341 10.30 11.34 13.47
CA THR A 341 10.43 12.01 14.75
C THR A 341 10.36 13.52 14.58
N THR A 342 10.54 14.27 15.65
CA THR A 342 10.69 15.72 15.53
C THR A 342 12.05 16.03 14.92
N VAL A 343 12.08 16.83 13.86
CA VAL A 343 13.30 17.43 13.31
C VAL A 343 13.31 18.91 13.65
N ALA A 344 14.31 19.35 14.41
CA ALA A 344 14.51 20.75 14.68
C ALA A 344 15.29 21.39 13.52
N GLU A 345 14.72 22.39 12.86
CA GLU A 345 15.41 23.23 11.88
C GLU A 345 16.10 24.38 12.61
N ILE A 346 17.42 24.48 12.53
CA ILE A 346 18.23 25.47 13.21
C ILE A 346 18.83 26.40 12.17
N GLY A 347 18.40 27.66 12.17
CA GLY A 347 18.86 28.70 11.25
C GLY A 347 20.25 29.25 11.59
N GLU A 348 20.86 29.96 10.62
CA GLU A 348 22.11 30.70 10.87
C GLU A 348 21.96 31.69 12.04
N GLY A 349 22.88 31.62 13.00
CA GLY A 349 22.90 32.51 14.16
C GLY A 349 21.92 32.13 15.29
N GLU A 350 21.16 31.06 15.15
CA GLU A 350 20.35 30.55 16.25
C GLU A 350 21.20 29.82 17.29
N PRO A 351 20.76 29.81 18.59
CA PRO A 351 21.46 29.07 19.63
C PRO A 351 21.48 27.58 19.32
N ARG A 352 22.64 26.95 19.35
CA ARG A 352 22.85 25.54 18.98
C ARG A 352 23.66 24.75 20.01
N THR A 353 23.63 25.20 21.27
CA THR A 353 24.19 24.38 22.34
C THR A 353 23.44 23.08 22.50
N ALA A 354 24.04 22.05 23.10
CA ALA A 354 23.37 20.79 23.38
C ALA A 354 22.02 20.98 24.10
N VAL A 355 21.95 21.96 25.02
CA VAL A 355 20.71 22.33 25.72
C VAL A 355 19.66 22.86 24.74
N ASP A 356 20.04 23.75 23.82
CA ASP A 356 19.12 24.34 22.86
C ASP A 356 18.61 23.31 21.87
N LEU A 357 19.48 22.44 21.36
CA LEU A 357 19.14 21.36 20.45
C LEU A 357 18.15 20.35 21.07
N LEU A 358 18.37 19.96 22.34
CA LEU A 358 17.45 19.06 23.04
C LEU A 358 16.06 19.67 23.27
N VAL A 359 15.99 20.99 23.47
CA VAL A 359 14.71 21.69 23.62
C VAL A 359 14.04 21.88 22.27
N ALA A 360 14.77 22.34 21.25
CA ALA A 360 14.23 22.56 19.92
C ALA A 360 13.68 21.27 19.28
N SER A 361 14.34 20.13 19.53
CA SER A 361 13.89 18.80 19.05
C SER A 361 12.74 18.17 19.87
N GLY A 362 12.28 18.84 20.93
CA GLY A 362 11.24 18.30 21.80
C GLY A 362 11.68 17.13 22.70
N LEU A 363 12.97 16.79 22.72
CA LEU A 363 13.50 15.76 23.63
C LEU A 363 13.54 16.24 25.10
N ALA A 364 13.48 17.54 25.32
CA ALA A 364 13.34 18.14 26.64
C ALA A 364 12.32 19.28 26.62
N ASP A 365 11.44 19.32 27.60
CA ASP A 365 10.36 20.32 27.71
C ASP A 365 10.86 21.72 28.11
N SER A 366 12.09 21.84 28.56
CA SER A 366 12.72 23.10 28.97
C SER A 366 14.26 23.01 29.05
N LYS A 367 14.93 24.14 29.04
CA LYS A 367 16.39 24.22 29.25
C LYS A 367 16.82 23.59 30.58
N GLY A 368 16.01 23.73 31.64
CA GLY A 368 16.28 23.09 32.92
C GLY A 368 16.20 21.56 32.86
N ALA A 369 15.22 21.00 32.11
CA ALA A 369 15.11 19.59 31.89
C ALA A 369 16.26 19.04 31.02
N ALA A 370 16.67 19.78 29.97
CA ALA A 370 17.78 19.42 29.12
C ALA A 370 19.10 19.35 29.93
N ARG A 371 19.40 20.39 30.73
CA ARG A 371 20.57 20.40 31.62
C ARG A 371 20.62 19.21 32.58
N ARG A 372 19.46 18.88 33.18
CA ARG A 372 19.36 17.73 34.08
C ARG A 372 19.66 16.42 33.31
N THR A 373 19.11 16.28 32.12
CA THR A 373 19.35 15.11 31.26
C THR A 373 20.82 14.94 30.91
N ILE A 374 21.52 16.04 30.58
CA ILE A 374 22.97 16.05 30.29
C ILE A 374 23.74 15.62 31.55
N LYS A 375 23.46 16.25 32.70
CA LYS A 375 24.13 15.97 33.96
C LYS A 375 23.96 14.54 34.43
N GLU A 376 22.80 13.95 34.20
CA GLU A 376 22.48 12.53 34.50
C GLU A 376 23.09 11.58 33.46
N GLY A 377 23.72 12.09 32.40
CA GLY A 377 24.35 11.29 31.33
C GLY A 377 23.35 10.63 30.40
N GLY A 378 22.14 11.18 30.31
CA GLY A 378 21.08 10.67 29.46
C GLY A 378 20.99 11.34 28.08
N ALA A 379 21.83 12.29 27.75
CA ALA A 379 21.86 13.00 26.48
C ALA A 379 22.99 12.49 25.57
N TYR A 380 22.64 12.26 24.30
CA TYR A 380 23.58 11.80 23.27
C TYR A 380 23.36 12.60 21.99
N ILE A 381 24.45 12.94 21.31
CA ILE A 381 24.47 13.50 19.96
C ILE A 381 25.33 12.58 19.09
N ASN A 382 24.82 12.19 17.94
CA ASN A 382 25.45 11.20 17.05
C ASN A 382 25.95 9.96 17.79
N ASN A 383 25.13 9.43 18.70
CA ASN A 383 25.43 8.32 19.60
C ASN A 383 26.56 8.55 20.62
N GLN A 384 27.20 9.71 20.62
CA GLN A 384 28.19 10.09 21.61
C GLN A 384 27.52 10.80 22.79
N ARG A 385 27.93 10.45 24.02
CA ARG A 385 27.39 11.06 25.22
C ARG A 385 27.81 12.53 25.31
N VAL A 386 26.85 13.39 25.56
CA VAL A 386 27.13 14.84 25.80
C VAL A 386 27.57 15.01 27.24
N GLU A 387 28.75 15.64 27.44
CA GLU A 387 29.33 15.88 28.78
C GLU A 387 29.19 17.34 29.22
N SER A 388 29.00 18.29 28.28
CA SER A 388 28.88 19.70 28.58
C SER A 388 27.54 20.28 28.13
N GLU A 389 26.96 21.15 28.95
CA GLU A 389 25.75 21.91 28.61
C GLU A 389 25.99 22.90 27.45
N ASP A 390 27.22 23.42 27.36
CA ASP A 390 27.66 24.41 26.38
C ASP A 390 28.31 23.76 25.14
N TRP A 391 28.22 22.42 24.99
CA TRP A 391 28.70 21.77 23.79
C TRP A 391 27.97 22.32 22.57
N GLU A 392 28.70 22.69 21.54
CA GLU A 392 28.18 23.13 20.25
C GLU A 392 28.73 22.26 19.12
N PRO A 393 27.92 21.96 18.08
CA PRO A 393 28.39 21.18 16.95
C PRO A 393 29.40 21.97 16.11
N SER A 394 30.46 21.29 15.72
CA SER A 394 31.39 21.70 14.67
C SER A 394 30.96 21.14 13.32
N SER A 395 31.60 21.56 12.25
CA SER A 395 31.35 20.99 10.91
C SER A 395 31.69 19.51 10.83
N GLU A 396 32.58 19.00 11.68
CA GLU A 396 32.97 17.58 11.73
C GLU A 396 31.90 16.70 12.41
N ASP A 397 31.06 17.31 13.23
CA ASP A 397 29.94 16.61 13.90
C ASP A 397 28.73 16.46 12.99
N LEU A 398 28.65 17.22 11.90
CA LEU A 398 27.50 17.22 11.02
C LEU A 398 27.52 16.01 10.06
N LEU A 399 26.59 15.11 10.21
CA LEU A 399 26.33 14.04 9.25
C LEU A 399 25.82 14.68 7.94
N HIS A 400 26.44 14.30 6.82
CA HIS A 400 26.15 14.88 5.49
C HIS A 400 26.18 16.40 5.44
N GLY A 401 26.96 17.02 6.33
CA GLY A 401 27.15 18.47 6.38
C GLY A 401 25.99 19.29 6.98
N ALA A 402 24.91 18.65 7.42
CA ALA A 402 23.74 19.34 7.93
C ALA A 402 23.03 18.66 9.13
N TRP A 403 23.18 17.36 9.33
CA TRP A 403 22.32 16.59 10.22
C TRP A 403 22.99 16.20 11.54
N LEU A 404 22.21 16.23 12.62
CA LEU A 404 22.56 15.64 13.92
C LEU A 404 21.46 14.68 14.36
N VAL A 405 21.86 13.55 14.93
CA VAL A 405 20.97 12.61 15.62
C VAL A 405 21.05 12.88 17.12
N LEU A 406 19.93 13.32 17.69
CA LEU A 406 19.80 13.63 19.11
C LEU A 406 19.10 12.47 19.81
N ARG A 407 19.56 12.07 21.01
CA ARG A 407 18.92 10.99 21.75
C ARG A 407 18.86 11.29 23.25
N ARG A 408 17.68 10.98 23.84
CA ARG A 408 17.46 11.02 25.30
C ARG A 408 17.21 9.61 25.81
N GLY A 409 18.14 9.10 26.60
CA GLY A 409 18.09 7.73 27.11
C GLY A 409 18.24 6.68 26.00
N LYS A 410 17.57 5.54 26.14
CA LYS A 410 17.74 4.39 25.23
C LYS A 410 16.78 4.35 24.05
N LYS A 411 15.65 5.08 24.11
CA LYS A 411 14.55 4.89 23.15
C LYS A 411 14.11 6.16 22.42
N ASN A 412 14.30 7.33 23.03
CA ASN A 412 13.80 8.58 22.47
C ASN A 412 14.88 9.23 21.65
N PHE A 413 14.66 9.44 20.36
CA PHE A 413 15.56 10.14 19.47
C PHE A 413 14.80 11.17 18.63
N ALA A 414 15.54 12.14 18.10
CA ALA A 414 15.05 13.20 17.25
C ALA A 414 16.16 13.65 16.30
N GLY A 415 15.81 14.39 15.26
CA GLY A 415 16.74 15.00 14.35
C GLY A 415 16.99 16.49 14.68
N ALA A 416 18.14 17.01 14.29
CA ALA A 416 18.33 18.43 14.07
C ALA A 416 19.02 18.64 12.72
N ARG A 417 18.53 19.62 11.96
CA ARG A 417 19.14 20.06 10.71
C ARG A 417 19.64 21.49 10.87
N LEU A 418 20.91 21.69 10.62
CA LEU A 418 21.57 22.98 10.72
C LEU A 418 21.74 23.59 9.32
N ALA A 419 21.38 24.85 9.16
CA ALA A 419 21.58 25.63 7.94
C ALA A 419 23.03 26.08 7.78
#